data_08fbc5e09fe02a91ab38ef44d1f5d58b
#
_entry.id   08fbc5e09fe02a91ab38ef44d1f5d58b
#
_cell.length_a   1.000
_cell.length_b   1.000
_cell.length_c   1.000
_cell.angle_alpha   90.00
_cell.angle_beta   90.00
_cell.angle_gamma   90.00
#
_symmetry.space_group_name_H-M   'P 1'
#
loop_
_entity.id
_entity.type
_entity.pdbx_description
1 polymer ?
#
loop_
_entity_poly.entity_id
_entity_poly.type
_entity_poly.pdbx_seq_one_letter_code
_entity_poly.pdbx_strand_id
1 'polypeptide(L)'
;VDVPLWTLALAVAFAVLIGKEVFGGTGMNIWNPALIARAFLFFSYPSKMSGDDVWVAAAGKGEALVDGFSGATPLAQASAGELGYSFMDMFIGLIPGSVGETSTIAILLGAIILIWTGVASWKIMVSGVIGGLAVALLGNAFAAEGSYLAMPAWNHLVMGGFAFGIVFMATDPVTSAQTETGKWIYGFLVGALA
;
A
#
# COMPACT_ATOMS: atom_id res chain seq x y z
N VAL A 1 5.11 7.89 -9.94
CA VAL A 1 3.95 7.63 -10.83
C VAL A 1 3.60 8.93 -11.54
N ASP A 2 3.82 8.98 -12.84
CA ASP A 2 3.56 10.16 -13.67
C ASP A 2 2.26 9.99 -14.44
N VAL A 3 1.14 10.26 -13.76
CA VAL A 3 -0.20 10.14 -14.33
C VAL A 3 -0.69 11.52 -14.78
N PRO A 4 -1.02 11.73 -16.06
CA PRO A 4 -1.59 12.98 -16.54
C PRO A 4 -2.89 13.34 -15.81
N LEU A 5 -3.10 14.63 -15.52
CA LEU A 5 -4.27 15.08 -14.74
C LEU A 5 -5.62 14.70 -15.38
N TRP A 6 -5.70 14.66 -16.70
CA TRP A 6 -6.93 14.26 -17.38
C TRP A 6 -7.27 12.77 -17.20
N THR A 7 -6.27 11.88 -17.15
CA THR A 7 -6.49 10.45 -16.88
C THR A 7 -6.90 10.22 -15.44
N LEU A 8 -6.30 11.00 -14.50
CA LEU A 8 -6.70 11.01 -13.11
C LEU A 8 -8.16 11.47 -12.96
N ALA A 9 -8.54 12.57 -13.64
CA ALA A 9 -9.91 13.07 -13.61
C ALA A 9 -10.90 12.02 -14.15
N LEU A 10 -10.55 11.33 -15.24
CA LEU A 10 -11.37 10.27 -15.81
C LEU A 10 -11.52 9.08 -14.83
N ALA A 11 -10.43 8.66 -14.19
CA ALA A 11 -10.45 7.58 -13.21
C ALA A 11 -11.30 7.92 -11.98
N VAL A 12 -11.18 9.15 -11.48
CA VAL A 12 -11.98 9.63 -10.34
C VAL A 12 -13.46 9.72 -10.74
N ALA A 13 -13.79 10.26 -11.92
CA ALA A 13 -15.15 10.30 -12.41
C ALA A 13 -15.76 8.90 -12.54
N PHE A 14 -15.02 7.95 -13.12
CA PHE A 14 -15.44 6.55 -13.21
C PHE A 14 -15.68 5.94 -11.83
N ALA A 15 -14.74 6.12 -10.90
CA ALA A 15 -14.82 5.55 -9.57
C ALA A 15 -15.99 6.13 -8.75
N VAL A 16 -16.24 7.43 -8.87
CA VAL A 16 -17.35 8.08 -8.18
C VAL A 16 -18.69 7.65 -8.79
N LEU A 17 -18.83 7.72 -10.10
CA LEU A 17 -20.09 7.35 -10.77
C LEU A 17 -20.40 5.87 -10.57
N ILE A 18 -19.50 5.00 -10.96
CA ILE A 18 -19.73 3.54 -10.98
C ILE A 18 -19.50 2.90 -9.61
N GLY A 19 -18.52 3.37 -8.85
CA GLY A 19 -18.17 2.78 -7.54
C GLY A 19 -19.02 3.28 -6.38
N LYS A 20 -19.65 4.45 -6.50
CA LYS A 20 -20.35 5.10 -5.41
C LYS A 20 -21.78 5.50 -5.75
N GLU A 21 -21.99 6.36 -6.78
CA GLU A 21 -23.30 6.97 -7.04
C GLU A 21 -24.34 5.97 -7.54
N VAL A 22 -23.93 5.00 -8.36
CA VAL A 22 -24.83 3.93 -8.87
C VAL A 22 -25.45 3.11 -7.73
N PHE A 23 -24.77 2.99 -6.61
CA PHE A 23 -25.21 2.21 -5.44
C PHE A 23 -26.01 3.03 -4.41
N GLY A 24 -26.17 4.33 -4.62
CA GLY A 24 -26.93 5.21 -3.73
C GLY A 24 -26.12 6.31 -3.05
N GLY A 25 -24.85 6.47 -3.40
CA GLY A 25 -23.98 7.54 -2.92
C GLY A 25 -23.24 7.22 -1.63
N THR A 26 -23.00 8.24 -0.81
CA THR A 26 -22.16 8.12 0.38
C THR A 26 -22.72 7.13 1.40
N GLY A 27 -21.90 6.16 1.79
CA GLY A 27 -22.27 5.13 2.77
C GLY A 27 -22.98 3.90 2.16
N MET A 28 -23.26 3.90 0.85
CA MET A 28 -23.96 2.81 0.15
C MET A 28 -23.05 2.11 -0.87
N ASN A 29 -21.83 2.58 -1.05
CA ASN A 29 -20.87 2.00 -1.98
C ASN A 29 -20.44 0.60 -1.55
N ILE A 30 -20.39 -0.32 -2.51
CA ILE A 30 -19.96 -1.72 -2.28
C ILE A 30 -18.43 -1.80 -2.23
N TRP A 31 -17.75 -0.98 -3.04
CA TRP A 31 -16.29 -0.90 -3.11
C TRP A 31 -15.79 0.49 -2.72
N ASN A 32 -14.56 0.54 -2.22
CA ASN A 32 -13.90 1.81 -1.95
C ASN A 32 -13.62 2.55 -3.27
N PRO A 33 -14.15 3.77 -3.48
CA PRO A 33 -14.00 4.49 -4.75
C PRO A 33 -12.54 4.81 -5.09
N ALA A 34 -11.67 5.05 -4.10
CA ALA A 34 -10.26 5.31 -4.33
C ALA A 34 -9.54 4.07 -4.90
N LEU A 35 -9.89 2.87 -4.41
CA LEU A 35 -9.35 1.61 -4.92
C LEU A 35 -9.85 1.32 -6.34
N ILE A 36 -11.11 1.64 -6.65
CA ILE A 36 -11.64 1.51 -8.03
C ILE A 36 -10.89 2.45 -8.98
N ALA A 37 -10.67 3.71 -8.58
CA ALA A 37 -9.90 4.66 -9.40
C ALA A 37 -8.48 4.15 -9.65
N ARG A 38 -7.81 3.63 -8.62
CA ARG A 38 -6.48 3.03 -8.74
C ARG A 38 -6.48 1.81 -9.65
N ALA A 39 -7.44 0.90 -9.48
CA ALA A 39 -7.58 -0.28 -10.33
C ALA A 39 -7.83 0.11 -11.80
N PHE A 40 -8.71 1.08 -12.04
CA PHE A 40 -8.96 1.61 -13.39
C PHE A 40 -7.67 2.13 -14.04
N LEU A 41 -6.88 2.94 -13.30
CA LEU A 41 -5.60 3.44 -13.81
C LEU A 41 -4.61 2.32 -14.06
N PHE A 42 -4.51 1.36 -13.17
CA PHE A 42 -3.58 0.24 -13.28
C PHE A 42 -3.87 -0.63 -14.53
N PHE A 43 -5.12 -0.93 -14.80
CA PHE A 43 -5.50 -1.73 -15.96
C PHE A 43 -5.50 -0.94 -17.28
N SER A 44 -5.86 0.36 -17.23
CA SER A 44 -5.95 1.19 -18.43
C SER A 44 -4.61 1.79 -18.85
N TYR A 45 -3.74 2.10 -17.88
CA TYR A 45 -2.48 2.79 -18.10
C TYR A 45 -1.33 2.15 -17.30
N PRO A 46 -1.04 0.85 -17.49
CA PRO A 46 -0.08 0.12 -16.68
C PRO A 46 1.33 0.72 -16.71
N SER A 47 1.78 1.25 -17.86
CA SER A 47 3.10 1.87 -18.00
C SER A 47 3.27 3.15 -17.15
N LYS A 48 2.17 3.84 -16.81
CA LYS A 48 2.18 5.04 -15.96
C LYS A 48 2.04 4.73 -14.47
N MET A 49 1.66 3.50 -14.15
CA MET A 49 1.50 3.01 -12.77
C MET A 49 2.65 2.11 -12.33
N SER A 50 3.67 1.96 -13.16
CA SER A 50 4.90 1.20 -12.86
C SER A 50 5.66 1.82 -11.69
N GLY A 51 6.24 0.97 -10.83
CA GLY A 51 7.02 1.38 -9.65
C GLY A 51 8.41 1.93 -9.96
N ASP A 52 8.84 1.91 -11.23
CA ASP A 52 10.18 2.35 -11.63
C ASP A 52 10.27 3.88 -11.84
N ASP A 53 9.12 4.54 -12.02
CA ASP A 53 9.00 5.99 -12.25
C ASP A 53 8.51 6.72 -11.00
N VAL A 54 9.13 6.49 -9.86
CA VAL A 54 8.76 7.17 -8.61
C VAL A 54 9.64 8.41 -8.41
N TRP A 55 9.02 9.56 -8.20
CA TRP A 55 9.71 10.79 -7.84
C TRP A 55 10.39 10.65 -6.49
N VAL A 56 11.70 10.89 -6.47
CA VAL A 56 12.48 10.91 -5.24
C VAL A 56 12.92 12.34 -4.98
N ALA A 57 12.57 12.91 -3.83
CA ALA A 57 13.18 14.13 -3.36
C ALA A 57 14.65 13.81 -3.06
N ALA A 58 15.57 14.36 -3.84
CA ALA A 58 17.00 14.14 -3.67
C ALA A 58 17.49 14.81 -2.39
N ALA A 59 17.33 14.14 -1.26
CA ALA A 59 17.99 14.47 0.01
C ALA A 59 19.08 13.41 0.28
N GLY A 60 19.91 13.14 -0.69
CA GLY A 60 21.07 12.26 -0.57
C GLY A 60 22.31 13.06 -0.27
N LYS A 61 22.99 12.71 0.79
CA LYS A 61 24.32 13.11 1.23
C LYS A 61 25.23 13.61 0.08
N GLY A 62 25.27 14.95 -0.14
CA GLY A 62 26.38 15.60 -0.84
C GLY A 62 26.39 15.55 -2.36
N GLU A 63 25.40 15.01 -3.03
CA GLU A 63 25.27 15.13 -4.48
C GLU A 63 24.38 16.31 -4.86
N ALA A 64 24.81 17.07 -5.89
CA ALA A 64 24.11 18.22 -6.39
C ALA A 64 22.65 17.86 -6.69
N LEU A 65 21.71 18.71 -6.25
CA LEU A 65 20.29 18.65 -6.57
C LEU A 65 20.12 18.55 -8.10
N VAL A 66 19.99 17.32 -8.58
CA VAL A 66 19.55 17.08 -9.95
C VAL A 66 18.03 17.12 -9.92
N ASP A 67 17.44 18.06 -10.65
CA ASP A 67 16.00 18.18 -10.79
C ASP A 67 15.41 16.85 -11.30
N GLY A 68 14.75 16.10 -10.41
CA GLY A 68 13.98 14.91 -10.76
C GLY A 68 14.80 13.63 -10.93
N PHE A 69 15.24 13.05 -9.83
CA PHE A 69 15.71 11.66 -9.83
C PHE A 69 14.50 10.72 -9.70
N SER A 70 14.32 9.79 -10.65
CA SER A 70 13.40 8.67 -10.48
C SER A 70 14.22 7.42 -10.12
N GLY A 71 13.78 6.69 -9.10
CA GLY A 71 14.45 5.49 -8.62
C GLY A 71 13.47 4.34 -8.41
N ALA A 72 13.97 3.11 -8.57
CA ALA A 72 13.19 1.92 -8.27
C ALA A 72 12.81 1.87 -6.79
N THR A 73 11.56 1.54 -6.49
CA THR A 73 11.09 1.34 -5.11
C THR A 73 11.79 0.15 -4.48
N PRO A 74 11.90 0.07 -3.14
CA PRO A 74 12.45 -1.12 -2.47
C PRO A 74 11.77 -2.42 -2.89
N LEU A 75 10.48 -2.38 -3.21
CA LEU A 75 9.73 -3.53 -3.70
C LEU A 75 10.20 -3.96 -5.11
N ALA A 76 10.44 -2.99 -6.00
CA ALA A 76 10.96 -3.26 -7.34
C ALA A 76 12.40 -3.79 -7.28
N GLN A 77 13.26 -3.22 -6.42
CA GLN A 77 14.62 -3.71 -6.19
C GLN A 77 14.63 -5.13 -5.61
N ALA A 78 13.78 -5.40 -4.64
CA ALA A 78 13.66 -6.72 -4.05
C ALA A 78 13.20 -7.78 -5.07
N SER A 79 12.31 -7.43 -6.01
CA SER A 79 11.88 -8.32 -7.09
C SER A 79 13.02 -8.62 -8.09
N ALA A 80 14.00 -7.71 -8.20
CA ALA A 80 15.21 -7.91 -9.00
C ALA A 80 16.32 -8.68 -8.24
N GLY A 81 16.09 -9.03 -6.97
CA GLY A 81 17.07 -9.71 -6.11
C GLY A 81 18.07 -8.79 -5.42
N GLU A 82 17.92 -7.48 -5.55
CA GLU A 82 18.80 -6.48 -4.97
C GLU A 82 18.03 -5.59 -3.99
N LEU A 83 18.30 -5.69 -2.70
CA LEU A 83 17.73 -4.79 -1.70
C LEU A 83 18.81 -3.82 -1.21
N GLY A 84 18.79 -2.58 -1.72
CA GLY A 84 19.78 -1.53 -1.37
C GLY A 84 19.44 -0.75 -0.09
N TYR A 85 18.31 -1.02 0.56
CA TYR A 85 17.83 -0.28 1.74
C TYR A 85 17.82 -1.13 2.99
N SER A 86 18.23 -0.54 4.13
CA SER A 86 18.13 -1.19 5.42
C SER A 86 16.67 -1.18 5.92
N PHE A 87 16.33 -2.09 6.85
CA PHE A 87 15.02 -2.09 7.51
C PHE A 87 14.72 -0.73 8.16
N MET A 88 15.73 -0.08 8.75
CA MET A 88 15.55 1.21 9.42
C MET A 88 15.23 2.33 8.42
N ASP A 89 15.85 2.33 7.24
CA ASP A 89 15.55 3.32 6.20
C ASP A 89 14.12 3.17 5.70
N MET A 90 13.65 1.93 5.51
CA MET A 90 12.27 1.62 5.13
C MET A 90 11.29 2.00 6.24
N PHE A 91 11.63 1.76 7.50
CA PHE A 91 10.77 2.07 8.64
C PHE A 91 10.59 3.57 8.86
N ILE A 92 11.69 4.35 8.73
CA ILE A 92 11.66 5.81 8.85
C ILE A 92 11.01 6.44 7.61
N GLY A 93 11.22 5.84 6.43
CA GLY A 93 10.69 6.32 5.16
C GLY A 93 11.70 7.08 4.30
N LEU A 94 13.00 6.85 4.48
CA LEU A 94 14.08 7.40 3.66
C LEU A 94 14.28 6.56 2.38
N ILE A 95 13.17 6.25 1.71
CA ILE A 95 13.11 5.37 0.54
C ILE A 95 12.27 6.01 -0.58
N PRO A 96 12.57 5.71 -1.84
CA PRO A 96 11.70 6.08 -2.94
C PRO A 96 10.35 5.34 -2.82
N GLY A 97 9.26 6.08 -2.96
CA GLY A 97 7.92 5.52 -2.85
C GLY A 97 6.83 6.53 -3.17
N SER A 98 5.58 6.08 -3.18
CA SER A 98 4.43 6.94 -3.41
C SER A 98 4.15 7.84 -2.20
N VAL A 99 3.50 8.97 -2.43
CA VAL A 99 3.14 9.94 -1.38
C VAL A 99 2.28 9.26 -0.30
N GLY A 100 2.77 9.30 0.94
CA GLY A 100 2.04 8.79 2.12
C GLY A 100 2.34 7.34 2.48
N GLU A 101 3.02 6.54 1.64
CA GLU A 101 3.30 5.13 1.94
C GLU A 101 4.72 4.85 2.43
N THR A 102 5.65 5.80 2.32
CA THR A 102 7.07 5.56 2.59
C THR A 102 7.41 5.43 4.07
N SER A 103 6.79 6.24 4.94
CA SER A 103 7.11 6.27 6.37
C SER A 103 6.15 5.42 7.20
N THR A 104 6.63 4.26 7.64
CA THR A 104 5.87 3.37 8.55
C THR A 104 5.56 4.06 9.87
N ILE A 105 6.45 4.92 10.39
CA ILE A 105 6.20 5.69 11.61
C ILE A 105 5.00 6.62 11.45
N ALA A 106 4.93 7.36 10.35
CA ALA A 106 3.80 8.25 10.08
C ALA A 106 2.48 7.46 9.92
N ILE A 107 2.53 6.29 9.28
CA ILE A 107 1.37 5.39 9.14
C ILE A 107 0.91 4.89 10.51
N LEU A 108 1.82 4.50 11.41
CA LEU A 108 1.49 4.07 12.76
C LEU A 108 0.87 5.20 13.60
N LEU A 109 1.36 6.44 13.48
CA LEU A 109 0.72 7.60 14.12
C LEU A 109 -0.70 7.80 13.60
N GLY A 110 -0.92 7.68 12.29
CA GLY A 110 -2.24 7.69 11.70
C GLY A 110 -3.14 6.56 12.21
N ALA A 111 -2.60 5.35 12.35
CA ALA A 111 -3.32 4.20 12.92
C ALA A 111 -3.80 4.48 14.34
N ILE A 112 -2.94 5.06 15.20
CA ILE A 112 -3.29 5.44 16.58
C ILE A 112 -4.45 6.43 16.60
N ILE A 113 -4.42 7.46 15.74
CA ILE A 113 -5.48 8.45 15.64
C ILE A 113 -6.80 7.80 15.19
N LEU A 114 -6.76 6.93 14.16
CA LEU A 114 -7.93 6.25 13.65
C LEU A 114 -8.56 5.28 14.67
N ILE A 115 -7.74 4.59 15.45
CA ILE A 115 -8.22 3.70 16.52
C ILE A 115 -8.79 4.54 17.67
N TRP A 116 -8.14 5.62 18.07
CA TRP A 116 -8.60 6.49 19.14
C TRP A 116 -9.93 7.18 18.82
N THR A 117 -10.08 7.64 17.58
CA THR A 117 -11.34 8.23 17.11
C THR A 117 -12.46 7.20 16.87
N GLY A 118 -12.13 5.91 16.90
CA GLY A 118 -13.10 4.83 16.67
C GLY A 118 -13.53 4.66 15.21
N VAL A 119 -12.88 5.37 14.27
CA VAL A 119 -13.21 5.29 12.83
C VAL A 119 -12.75 3.96 12.24
N ALA A 120 -11.56 3.50 12.64
CA ALA A 120 -10.97 2.27 12.12
C ALA A 120 -10.96 1.14 13.15
N SER A 121 -11.12 -0.09 12.68
CA SER A 121 -11.08 -1.28 13.53
C SER A 121 -9.65 -1.80 13.69
N TRP A 122 -9.13 -1.76 14.92
CA TRP A 122 -7.84 -2.36 15.26
C TRP A 122 -7.76 -3.86 14.95
N LYS A 123 -8.91 -4.58 14.97
CA LYS A 123 -8.98 -6.01 14.66
C LYS A 123 -8.62 -6.31 13.21
N ILE A 124 -9.07 -5.46 12.29
CA ILE A 124 -8.73 -5.55 10.87
C ILE A 124 -7.23 -5.30 10.68
N MET A 125 -6.68 -4.27 11.35
CA MET A 125 -5.24 -3.96 11.24
C MET A 125 -4.39 -5.12 11.73
N VAL A 126 -4.66 -5.63 12.94
CA VAL A 126 -3.89 -6.73 13.54
C VAL A 126 -4.02 -8.02 12.72
N SER A 127 -5.24 -8.38 12.31
CA SER A 127 -5.44 -9.59 11.51
C SER A 127 -4.81 -9.48 10.12
N GLY A 128 -4.77 -8.28 9.53
CA GLY A 128 -4.08 -8.03 8.27
C GLY A 128 -2.56 -8.23 8.39
N VAL A 129 -1.96 -7.70 9.44
CA VAL A 129 -0.54 -7.94 9.73
C VAL A 129 -0.26 -9.44 9.95
N ILE A 130 -1.12 -10.15 10.69
CA ILE A 130 -0.99 -11.60 10.88
C ILE A 130 -1.09 -12.34 9.55
N GLY A 131 -2.04 -11.96 8.68
CA GLY A 131 -2.21 -12.57 7.36
C GLY A 131 -0.98 -12.39 6.47
N GLY A 132 -0.45 -11.16 6.37
CA GLY A 132 0.76 -10.86 5.60
C GLY A 132 1.99 -11.61 6.14
N LEU A 133 2.19 -11.62 7.47
CA LEU A 133 3.29 -12.39 8.07
C LEU A 133 3.15 -13.89 7.84
N ALA A 134 1.94 -14.45 7.93
CA ALA A 134 1.72 -15.86 7.70
C ALA A 134 2.13 -16.29 6.28
N VAL A 135 1.73 -15.51 5.27
CA VAL A 135 2.10 -15.79 3.88
C VAL A 135 3.58 -15.55 3.63
N ALA A 136 4.16 -14.47 4.18
CA ALA A 136 5.59 -14.19 4.05
C ALA A 136 6.45 -15.31 4.70
N LEU A 137 6.06 -15.82 5.88
CA LEU A 137 6.75 -16.95 6.53
C LEU A 137 6.59 -18.26 5.75
N LEU A 138 5.40 -18.52 5.21
CA LEU A 138 5.19 -19.67 4.32
C LEU A 138 6.03 -19.54 3.05
N GLY A 139 6.08 -18.34 2.46
CA GLY A 139 6.96 -18.05 1.32
C GLY A 139 8.42 -18.34 1.65
N ASN A 140 8.93 -17.87 2.80
CA ASN A 140 10.29 -18.13 3.24
C ASN A 140 10.59 -19.63 3.39
N ALA A 141 9.61 -20.44 3.85
CA ALA A 141 9.81 -21.89 4.03
C ALA A 141 10.00 -22.65 2.71
N PHE A 142 9.47 -22.11 1.61
CA PHE A 142 9.55 -22.74 0.28
C PHE A 142 10.45 -21.95 -0.70
N ALA A 143 11.08 -20.87 -0.25
CA ALA A 143 11.86 -19.97 -1.08
C ALA A 143 13.16 -20.62 -1.55
N ALA A 144 13.50 -20.46 -2.82
CA ALA A 144 14.83 -20.70 -3.32
C ALA A 144 15.79 -19.59 -2.85
N GLU A 145 17.06 -19.92 -2.62
CA GLU A 145 18.09 -18.93 -2.26
C GLU A 145 18.15 -17.81 -3.33
N GLY A 146 18.15 -16.55 -2.89
CA GLY A 146 18.18 -15.38 -3.77
C GLY A 146 16.83 -14.98 -4.40
N SER A 147 15.73 -15.65 -4.05
CA SER A 147 14.41 -15.23 -4.51
C SER A 147 13.82 -14.12 -3.61
N TYR A 148 12.87 -13.33 -4.17
CA TYR A 148 12.08 -12.35 -3.42
C TYR A 148 11.46 -12.93 -2.14
N LEU A 149 11.02 -14.18 -2.17
CA LEU A 149 10.41 -14.88 -1.03
C LEU A 149 11.40 -15.27 0.06
N ALA A 150 12.72 -15.28 -0.21
CA ALA A 150 13.75 -15.58 0.78
C ALA A 150 14.04 -14.39 1.73
N MET A 151 13.47 -13.23 1.44
CA MET A 151 13.64 -12.03 2.26
C MET A 151 12.93 -12.18 3.62
N PRO A 152 13.50 -11.57 4.70
CA PRO A 152 12.86 -11.61 6.01
C PRO A 152 11.40 -11.13 5.99
N ALA A 153 10.49 -11.91 6.58
CA ALA A 153 9.06 -11.65 6.53
C ALA A 153 8.65 -10.25 7.04
N TRP A 154 9.38 -9.70 8.00
CA TRP A 154 9.12 -8.34 8.52
C TRP A 154 9.42 -7.22 7.52
N ASN A 155 10.29 -7.45 6.52
CA ASN A 155 10.55 -6.45 5.47
C ASN A 155 9.30 -6.22 4.62
N HIS A 156 8.52 -7.27 4.36
CA HIS A 156 7.26 -7.16 3.61
C HIS A 156 6.25 -6.21 4.28
N LEU A 157 6.29 -6.06 5.61
CA LEU A 157 5.39 -5.17 6.34
C LEU A 157 5.71 -3.69 6.14
N VAL A 158 6.98 -3.36 5.90
CA VAL A 158 7.47 -1.97 5.78
C VAL A 158 7.78 -1.57 4.35
N MET A 159 7.76 -2.54 3.42
CA MET A 159 7.96 -2.29 1.99
C MET A 159 6.65 -2.00 1.28
N GLY A 160 6.73 -1.13 0.28
CA GLY A 160 5.61 -0.78 -0.57
C GLY A 160 4.42 -0.24 0.21
N GLY A 161 3.23 -0.39 -0.35
CA GLY A 161 1.99 0.12 0.21
C GLY A 161 1.30 -0.80 1.24
N PHE A 162 1.92 -1.89 1.71
CA PHE A 162 1.27 -2.85 2.62
C PHE A 162 0.75 -2.19 3.90
N ALA A 163 1.62 -1.51 4.65
CA ALA A 163 1.23 -0.84 5.89
C ALA A 163 0.15 0.22 5.66
N PHE A 164 0.30 1.02 4.61
CA PHE A 164 -0.71 2.01 4.21
C PHE A 164 -2.05 1.36 3.83
N GLY A 165 -2.01 0.30 3.05
CA GLY A 165 -3.19 -0.47 2.63
C GLY A 165 -3.96 -1.05 3.82
N ILE A 166 -3.26 -1.67 4.76
CA ILE A 166 -3.89 -2.26 5.96
C ILE A 166 -4.48 -1.18 6.88
N VAL A 167 -3.78 -0.05 7.08
CA VAL A 167 -4.22 0.99 8.02
C VAL A 167 -5.32 1.87 7.46
N PHE A 168 -5.21 2.32 6.21
CA PHE A 168 -6.11 3.35 5.66
C PHE A 168 -7.11 2.82 4.62
N MET A 169 -6.79 1.71 3.94
CA MET A 169 -7.67 1.19 2.90
C MET A 169 -8.54 0.04 3.40
N ALA A 170 -7.95 -0.96 4.07
CA ALA A 170 -8.69 -2.12 4.56
C ALA A 170 -9.67 -1.78 5.70
N THR A 171 -9.43 -0.69 6.42
CA THR A 171 -10.27 -0.24 7.54
C THR A 171 -11.38 0.72 7.13
N ASP A 172 -11.63 0.92 5.82
CA ASP A 172 -12.72 1.76 5.35
C ASP A 172 -14.05 1.36 6.03
N PRO A 173 -14.69 2.26 6.79
CA PRO A 173 -15.85 1.91 7.60
C PRO A 173 -17.08 1.49 6.79
N VAL A 174 -17.14 1.81 5.49
CA VAL A 174 -18.26 1.45 4.63
C VAL A 174 -18.08 0.07 4.02
N THR A 175 -16.88 -0.23 3.49
CA THR A 175 -16.64 -1.44 2.69
C THR A 175 -16.02 -2.58 3.47
N SER A 176 -15.50 -2.32 4.68
CA SER A 176 -14.92 -3.37 5.53
C SER A 176 -15.99 -4.22 6.22
N ALA A 177 -15.58 -5.39 6.72
CA ALA A 177 -16.45 -6.27 7.47
C ALA A 177 -17.00 -5.60 8.75
N GLN A 178 -18.29 -5.72 9.00
CA GLN A 178 -18.96 -5.07 10.14
C GLN A 178 -19.06 -5.99 11.37
N THR A 179 -19.12 -7.31 11.18
CA THR A 179 -19.22 -8.27 12.29
C THR A 179 -17.85 -8.51 12.94
N GLU A 180 -17.85 -8.77 14.24
CA GLU A 180 -16.60 -8.95 14.99
C GLU A 180 -15.73 -10.11 14.47
N THR A 181 -16.34 -11.25 14.18
CA THR A 181 -15.65 -12.39 13.56
C THR A 181 -15.25 -12.07 12.12
N GLY A 182 -16.13 -11.39 11.38
CA GLY A 182 -15.86 -10.99 10.00
C GLY A 182 -14.64 -10.06 9.87
N LYS A 183 -14.43 -9.15 10.84
CA LYS A 183 -13.24 -8.27 10.86
C LYS A 183 -11.92 -9.06 10.92
N TRP A 184 -11.87 -10.14 11.70
CA TRP A 184 -10.69 -11.00 11.79
C TRP A 184 -10.44 -11.77 10.50
N ILE A 185 -11.49 -12.39 9.93
CA ILE A 185 -11.38 -13.16 8.67
C ILE A 185 -11.03 -12.23 7.52
N TYR A 186 -11.74 -11.10 7.41
CA TYR A 186 -11.52 -10.11 6.36
C TYR A 186 -10.10 -9.55 6.40
N GLY A 187 -9.66 -9.06 7.56
CA GLY A 187 -8.31 -8.50 7.70
C GLY A 187 -7.23 -9.53 7.39
N PHE A 188 -7.38 -10.78 7.89
CA PHE A 188 -6.44 -11.86 7.59
C PHE A 188 -6.34 -12.13 6.08
N LEU A 189 -7.48 -12.23 5.38
CA LEU A 189 -7.49 -12.45 3.94
C LEU A 189 -6.89 -11.28 3.16
N VAL A 190 -7.20 -10.05 3.56
CA VAL A 190 -6.61 -8.85 2.93
C VAL A 190 -5.09 -8.89 3.08
N GLY A 191 -4.57 -9.14 4.29
CA GLY A 191 -3.13 -9.20 4.52
C GLY A 191 -2.44 -10.38 3.84
N ALA A 192 -3.14 -11.52 3.70
CA ALA A 192 -2.61 -12.70 3.03
C ALA A 192 -2.56 -12.58 1.50
N LEU A 193 -3.41 -11.73 0.91
CA LEU A 193 -3.50 -11.52 -0.53
C LEU A 193 -2.72 -10.29 -1.01
N ALA A 194 -2.31 -9.41 -0.09
CA ALA A 194 -1.52 -8.22 -0.38
C ALA A 194 -0.03 -8.55 -0.49
#